data_f5ede6f3ee943c510d89c0328158a878
#
_entry.id   f5ede6f3ee943c510d89c0328158a878
#
_cell.length_a   1.000
_cell.length_b   1.000
_cell.length_c   1.000
_cell.angle_alpha   90.00
_cell.angle_beta   90.00
_cell.angle_gamma   90.00
#
_symmetry.space_group_name_H-M   'P 1'
#
loop_
_entity.id
_entity.type
_entity.pdbx_description
1 polymer ?
#
loop_
_entity_poly.entity_id
_entity_poly.type
_entity_poly.pdbx_seq_one_letter_code
_entity_poly.pdbx_strand_id
1 'polypeptide(L)'
;MAKQRTLSIIKPDATARNLCGKILSHFEDAGLTIVAAKMMTLTPEQAGQFYIIHKDRPFYGELIDYMVSGRVLVSEIGRAHV
;
A
#
# COMPACT_ATOMS: atom_id res chain seq x y z
N MET A 1 -3.60 -23.51 11.48
CA MET A 1 -2.66 -22.46 11.63
C MET A 1 -3.15 -21.19 11.05
N ALA A 2 -3.00 -20.14 11.78
CA ALA A 2 -3.47 -18.85 11.33
C ALA A 2 -2.60 -18.32 10.21
N LYS A 3 -3.24 -17.79 9.16
CA LYS A 3 -2.52 -17.07 8.12
C LYS A 3 -2.44 -15.62 8.54
N GLN A 4 -1.26 -15.06 8.47
CA GLN A 4 -1.09 -13.65 8.73
C GLN A 4 -1.09 -12.91 7.40
N ARG A 5 -1.99 -11.96 7.29
CA ARG A 5 -2.08 -11.12 6.09
C ARG A 5 -2.06 -9.67 6.49
N THR A 6 -1.45 -8.86 5.66
CA THR A 6 -1.41 -7.43 5.87
C THR A 6 -1.59 -6.71 4.55
N LEU A 7 -2.07 -5.49 4.63
CA LEU A 7 -2.23 -4.64 3.48
C LEU A 7 -0.97 -3.83 3.30
N SER A 8 -0.49 -3.74 2.07
CA SER A 8 0.64 -2.92 1.71
C SER A 8 0.22 -1.94 0.64
N ILE A 9 0.69 -0.70 0.74
CA ILE A 9 0.41 0.32 -0.26
C ILE A 9 1.74 0.85 -0.78
N ILE A 10 1.96 0.69 -2.08
CA ILE A 10 3.09 1.31 -2.75
C ILE A 10 2.63 2.69 -3.18
N LYS A 11 3.30 3.70 -2.67
CA LYS A 11 2.85 5.10 -2.75
C LYS A 11 3.10 5.70 -4.13
N PRO A 12 2.45 6.84 -4.45
CA PRO A 12 2.52 7.41 -5.80
C PRO A 12 3.93 7.72 -6.30
N ASP A 13 4.83 8.13 -5.43
CA ASP A 13 6.20 8.43 -5.85
C ASP A 13 6.91 7.17 -6.34
N ALA A 14 6.73 6.06 -5.66
CA ALA A 14 7.34 4.80 -6.07
C ALA A 14 6.71 4.24 -7.34
N THR A 15 5.38 4.36 -7.49
CA THR A 15 4.74 3.90 -8.73
C THR A 15 5.19 4.75 -9.92
N ALA A 16 5.34 6.06 -9.74
CA ALA A 16 5.81 6.94 -10.80
C ALA A 16 7.25 6.63 -11.22
N ARG A 17 8.04 6.06 -10.31
CA ARG A 17 9.43 5.69 -10.60
C ARG A 17 9.58 4.25 -11.07
N ASN A 18 8.47 3.57 -11.32
CA ASN A 18 8.46 2.17 -11.77
C ASN A 18 9.16 1.22 -10.78
N LEU A 19 8.94 1.44 -9.49
CA LEU A 19 9.55 0.62 -8.44
C LEU A 19 8.65 -0.49 -7.93
N CYS A 20 7.42 -0.61 -8.45
CA CYS A 20 6.47 -1.61 -7.95
C CYS A 20 7.02 -3.03 -8.04
N GLY A 21 7.59 -3.38 -9.18
CA GLY A 21 8.15 -4.73 -9.36
C GLY A 21 9.27 -5.04 -8.40
N LYS A 22 10.14 -4.06 -8.16
CA LYS A 22 11.24 -4.24 -7.21
C LYS A 22 10.75 -4.43 -5.79
N ILE A 23 9.76 -3.63 -5.39
CA ILE A 23 9.20 -3.72 -4.04
C ILE A 23 8.50 -5.07 -3.85
N LEU A 24 7.71 -5.51 -4.83
CA LEU A 24 7.04 -6.80 -4.76
C LEU A 24 8.05 -7.94 -4.72
N SER A 25 9.14 -7.80 -5.45
CA SER A 25 10.22 -8.80 -5.44
C SER A 25 10.85 -8.91 -4.06
N HIS A 26 11.02 -7.79 -3.35
CA HIS A 26 11.54 -7.82 -1.98
C HIS A 26 10.60 -8.59 -1.05
N PHE A 27 9.29 -8.45 -1.22
CA PHE A 27 8.35 -9.21 -0.41
C PHE A 27 8.52 -10.70 -0.65
N GLU A 28 8.62 -11.11 -1.92
CA GLU A 28 8.76 -12.52 -2.26
C GLU A 28 10.10 -13.08 -1.79
N ASP A 29 11.17 -12.30 -1.91
CA ASP A 29 12.48 -12.71 -1.43
C ASP A 29 12.48 -12.90 0.09
N ALA A 30 11.65 -12.18 0.80
CA ALA A 30 11.51 -12.33 2.24
C ALA A 30 10.58 -13.47 2.65
N GLY A 31 10.08 -14.25 1.69
CA GLY A 31 9.20 -15.37 1.95
C GLY A 31 7.73 -15.01 2.09
N LEU A 32 7.37 -13.80 1.66
CA LEU A 32 5.97 -13.37 1.70
C LEU A 32 5.30 -13.69 0.37
N THR A 33 4.02 -14.00 0.42
CA THR A 33 3.23 -14.31 -0.77
C THR A 33 2.33 -13.13 -1.08
N ILE A 34 2.32 -12.69 -2.33
CA ILE A 34 1.39 -11.67 -2.80
C ILE A 34 0.07 -12.37 -3.11
N VAL A 35 -0.94 -12.09 -2.28
CA VAL A 35 -2.24 -12.76 -2.40
C VAL A 35 -3.12 -12.06 -3.41
N ALA A 36 -3.08 -10.74 -3.42
CA ALA A 36 -3.85 -9.91 -4.33
C ALA A 36 -3.14 -8.57 -4.51
N ALA A 37 -3.30 -7.96 -5.65
CA ALA A 37 -2.72 -6.66 -5.91
C ALA A 37 -3.60 -5.91 -6.89
N LYS A 38 -3.76 -4.59 -6.67
CA LYS A 38 -4.57 -3.75 -7.53
C LYS A 38 -3.94 -2.38 -7.65
N MET A 39 -3.69 -1.97 -8.89
CA MET A 39 -3.23 -0.61 -9.17
C MET A 39 -4.47 0.29 -9.26
N MET A 40 -4.45 1.39 -8.53
CA MET A 40 -5.61 2.28 -8.49
C MET A 40 -5.21 3.69 -8.13
N THR A 41 -6.07 4.64 -8.44
CA THR A 41 -5.96 6.00 -7.93
C THR A 41 -6.97 6.15 -6.80
N LEU A 42 -6.51 6.53 -5.63
CA LEU A 42 -7.37 6.67 -4.48
C LEU A 42 -8.21 7.95 -4.59
N THR A 43 -9.46 7.87 -4.14
CA THR A 43 -10.24 9.08 -3.86
C THR A 43 -9.81 9.64 -2.52
N PRO A 44 -10.09 10.93 -2.23
CA PRO A 44 -9.79 11.48 -0.90
C PRO A 44 -10.45 10.68 0.22
N GLU A 45 -11.67 10.18 0.00
CA GLU A 45 -12.35 9.37 0.99
C GLU A 45 -11.63 8.07 1.26
N GLN A 46 -11.17 7.39 0.22
CA GLN A 46 -10.41 6.15 0.38
C GLN A 46 -9.09 6.39 1.09
N ALA A 47 -8.36 7.44 0.70
CA ALA A 47 -7.11 7.79 1.37
C ALA A 47 -7.35 8.13 2.84
N GLY A 48 -8.42 8.85 3.13
CA GLY A 48 -8.79 9.18 4.49
C GLY A 48 -9.07 7.96 5.34
N GLN A 49 -9.71 6.94 4.76
CA GLN A 49 -9.97 5.70 5.46
C GLN A 49 -8.68 4.97 5.83
N PHE A 50 -7.71 4.91 4.92
CA PHE A 50 -6.44 4.26 5.21
C PHE A 50 -5.67 4.94 6.33
N TYR A 51 -5.78 6.25 6.45
CA TYR A 51 -4.98 7.02 7.39
C TYR A 51 -5.82 7.65 8.49
N ILE A 52 -6.98 7.07 8.78
CA ILE A 52 -7.94 7.64 9.73
C ILE A 52 -7.34 7.84 11.12
N ILE A 53 -6.40 7.01 11.52
CA ILE A 53 -5.75 7.14 12.82
C ILE A 53 -4.89 8.40 12.93
N HIS A 54 -4.60 9.04 11.80
CA HIS A 54 -3.79 10.25 11.77
C HIS A 54 -4.62 11.51 11.54
N LYS A 55 -5.95 11.41 11.55
CA LYS A 55 -6.81 12.53 11.12
C LYS A 55 -6.62 13.79 11.95
N ASP A 56 -6.18 13.66 13.21
CA ASP A 56 -5.95 14.82 14.07
C ASP A 56 -4.52 15.36 14.00
N ARG A 57 -3.68 14.78 13.16
CA ARG A 57 -2.30 15.22 12.98
C ARG A 57 -2.24 16.39 12.01
N PRO A 58 -1.30 17.35 12.25
CA PRO A 58 -1.18 18.51 11.36
C PRO A 58 -0.90 18.15 9.90
N PHE A 59 -0.21 17.03 9.66
CA PHE A 59 0.17 16.60 8.31
C PHE A 59 -0.93 15.83 7.56
N TYR A 60 -2.09 15.61 8.19
CA TYR A 60 -3.12 14.73 7.61
C TYR A 60 -3.58 15.18 6.23
N GLY A 61 -3.87 16.48 6.06
CA GLY A 61 -4.31 17.02 4.78
C GLY A 61 -3.26 16.84 3.69
N GLU A 62 -1.99 17.10 4.01
CA GLU A 62 -0.89 16.92 3.05
C GLU A 62 -0.72 15.45 2.68
N LEU A 63 -0.88 14.56 3.65
CA LEU A 63 -0.79 13.12 3.41
C LEU A 63 -1.87 12.67 2.44
N ILE A 64 -3.11 13.10 2.65
CA ILE A 64 -4.22 12.76 1.77
C ILE A 64 -3.96 13.30 0.36
N ASP A 65 -3.55 14.57 0.23
CA ASP A 65 -3.24 15.18 -1.05
C ASP A 65 -2.15 14.39 -1.79
N TYR A 66 -1.12 13.97 -1.06
CA TYR A 66 -0.05 13.16 -1.63
C TYR A 66 -0.56 11.81 -2.12
N MET A 67 -1.36 11.13 -1.31
CA MET A 67 -1.82 9.79 -1.64
C MET A 67 -2.79 9.76 -2.82
N VAL A 68 -3.48 10.86 -3.12
CA VAL A 68 -4.37 10.93 -4.28
C VAL A 68 -3.70 11.53 -5.50
N SER A 69 -2.41 11.91 -5.40
CA SER A 69 -1.71 12.60 -6.48
C SER A 69 -1.32 11.70 -7.64
N GLY A 70 -1.38 10.40 -7.49
CA GLY A 70 -1.03 9.46 -8.54
C GLY A 70 -1.51 8.06 -8.20
N ARG A 71 -1.13 7.11 -9.04
CA ARG A 71 -1.53 5.71 -8.82
C ARG A 71 -0.78 5.11 -7.66
N VAL A 72 -1.47 4.23 -6.94
CA VAL A 72 -0.87 3.43 -5.88
C VAL A 72 -1.10 1.97 -6.21
N LEU A 73 -0.24 1.09 -5.70
CA LEU A 73 -0.46 -0.34 -5.77
C LEU A 73 -0.83 -0.83 -4.39
N VAL A 74 -2.09 -1.22 -4.24
CA VAL A 74 -2.58 -1.80 -2.99
C VAL A 74 -2.45 -3.30 -3.12
N SER A 75 -1.78 -3.93 -2.18
CA SER A 75 -1.62 -5.38 -2.22
C SER A 75 -1.90 -5.98 -0.85
N GLU A 76 -2.39 -7.20 -0.89
CA GLU A 76 -2.52 -8.03 0.29
C GLU A 76 -1.40 -9.03 0.26
N ILE A 77 -0.56 -9.02 1.29
CA ILE A 77 0.55 -9.95 1.39
C ILE A 77 0.37 -10.81 2.62
N GLY A 78 0.83 -12.03 2.53
CA GLY A 78 0.72 -12.97 3.61
C GLY A 78 1.98 -13.81 3.72
N ARG A 79 2.17 -14.36 4.91
CA ARG A 79 3.25 -15.30 5.09
C ARG A 79 2.77 -16.66 4.66
N ALA A 80 3.43 -17.19 3.66
CA ALA A 80 3.17 -18.56 3.28
C ALA A 80 3.58 -19.42 4.45
N HIS A 81 2.73 -20.43 4.86
CA HIS A 81 3.10 -21.20 5.89
C HIS A 81 2.65 -22.50 5.73
N VAL A 82 3.32 -23.23 6.24
CA VAL A 82 3.22 -24.63 6.06
C VAL A 82 2.78 -25.29 7.29
#